data_33421f4ec24dc417b6df9966ebd14843
#
_entry.id   33421f4ec24dc417b6df9966ebd14843
#
_cell.length_a   1.000
_cell.length_b   1.000
_cell.length_c   1.000
_cell.angle_alpha   90.00
_cell.angle_beta   90.00
_cell.angle_gamma   90.00
#
_symmetry.space_group_name_H-M   'P 1'
#
loop_
_entity.id
_entity.type
_entity.pdbx_description
1 polymer ?
#
loop_
_entity_poly.entity_id
_entity_poly.type
_entity_poly.pdbx_seq_one_letter_code
_entity_poly.pdbx_strand_id
1 'polypeptide(L)'
;MIGRGLAAVFGLIVIYLALIYAASESGEVVQLVTQDSQGQEATTRLWVADDDGSMWLRADQGSGWYQRLITHDAQNPATLIRGDQRYEVVAKAEPLQIARLNALMAEKYGLGDSVVAALAGSPENGVAVRLVPAATED
;
A
#
# COMPACT_ATOMS: atom_id res chain seq x y z
N MET A 1 -37.31 25.63 -4.85
CA MET A 1 -37.32 24.47 -3.95
C MET A 1 -36.53 23.29 -4.49
N ILE A 2 -36.66 23.01 -5.79
CA ILE A 2 -35.87 21.92 -6.42
C ILE A 2 -34.37 22.16 -6.33
N GLY A 3 -33.91 23.43 -6.43
CA GLY A 3 -32.51 23.79 -6.33
C GLY A 3 -31.86 23.51 -4.97
N ARG A 4 -32.63 23.58 -3.89
CA ARG A 4 -32.10 23.27 -2.56
C ARG A 4 -31.88 21.77 -2.36
N GLY A 5 -32.75 20.93 -2.91
CA GLY A 5 -32.61 19.49 -2.87
C GLY A 5 -31.39 19.01 -3.68
N LEU A 6 -31.17 19.58 -4.87
CA LEU A 6 -30.03 19.28 -5.71
C LEU A 6 -28.73 19.71 -5.07
N ALA A 7 -28.71 20.88 -4.44
CA ALA A 7 -27.51 21.37 -3.74
C ALA A 7 -27.16 20.47 -2.56
N ALA A 8 -28.17 19.97 -1.81
CA ALA A 8 -27.95 19.07 -0.68
C ALA A 8 -27.40 17.72 -1.16
N VAL A 9 -27.93 17.15 -2.24
CA VAL A 9 -27.48 15.89 -2.81
C VAL A 9 -26.05 16.03 -3.32
N PHE A 10 -25.75 17.12 -4.05
CA PHE A 10 -24.39 17.38 -4.53
C PHE A 10 -23.41 17.53 -3.38
N GLY A 11 -23.80 18.25 -2.31
CA GLY A 11 -22.99 18.40 -1.11
C GLY A 11 -22.68 17.04 -0.44
N LEU A 12 -23.68 16.16 -0.36
CA LEU A 12 -23.50 14.83 0.20
C LEU A 12 -22.55 13.98 -0.63
N ILE A 13 -22.62 14.07 -1.96
CA ILE A 13 -21.69 13.36 -2.87
C ILE A 13 -20.26 13.88 -2.66
N VAL A 14 -20.07 15.19 -2.58
CA VAL A 14 -18.76 15.79 -2.37
C VAL A 14 -18.18 15.34 -1.02
N ILE A 15 -18.98 15.35 0.04
CA ILE A 15 -18.57 14.88 1.37
C ILE A 15 -18.18 13.41 1.32
N TYR A 16 -18.98 12.59 0.64
CA TYR A 16 -18.72 11.15 0.49
C TYR A 16 -17.39 10.90 -0.21
N LEU A 17 -17.15 11.58 -1.34
CA LEU A 17 -15.87 11.45 -2.08
C LEU A 17 -14.69 11.95 -1.25
N ALA A 18 -14.87 13.04 -0.49
CA ALA A 18 -13.83 13.55 0.39
C ALA A 18 -13.51 12.57 1.51
N LEU A 19 -14.53 11.89 2.07
CA LEU A 19 -14.31 10.88 3.10
C LEU A 19 -13.58 9.66 2.56
N ILE A 20 -13.92 9.22 1.34
CA ILE A 20 -13.20 8.12 0.69
C ILE A 20 -11.75 8.49 0.48
N TYR A 21 -11.48 9.69 -0.05
CA TYR A 21 -10.12 10.16 -0.27
C TYR A 21 -9.35 10.25 1.05
N ALA A 22 -9.97 10.85 2.07
CA ALA A 22 -9.37 10.97 3.39
C ALA A 22 -9.10 9.60 4.03
N ALA A 23 -10.02 8.64 3.85
CA ALA A 23 -9.84 7.30 4.36
C ALA A 23 -8.68 6.57 3.68
N SER A 24 -8.53 6.72 2.37
CA SER A 24 -7.44 6.08 1.62
C SER A 24 -6.09 6.72 1.89
N GLU A 25 -6.05 8.02 2.21
CA GLU A 25 -4.81 8.73 2.54
C GLU A 25 -4.60 8.89 4.05
N SER A 26 -5.54 8.44 4.88
CA SER A 26 -5.39 8.51 6.33
C SER A 26 -4.34 7.50 6.78
N GLY A 27 -3.58 7.89 7.78
CA GLY A 27 -2.48 7.07 8.25
C GLY A 27 -1.25 7.21 7.36
N GLU A 28 -0.32 6.33 7.55
CA GLU A 28 0.98 6.43 6.91
C GLU A 28 0.97 5.86 5.51
N VAL A 29 1.44 6.67 4.54
CA VAL A 29 1.62 6.26 3.16
C VAL A 29 3.11 6.33 2.83
N VAL A 30 3.63 5.24 2.28
CA VAL A 30 5.02 5.16 1.83
C VAL A 30 5.05 5.15 0.30
N GLN A 31 6.22 5.48 -0.27
CA GLN A 31 6.43 5.43 -1.71
C GLN A 31 7.41 4.32 -2.02
N LEU A 32 7.01 3.43 -2.92
CA LEU A 32 7.87 2.36 -3.40
C LEU A 32 8.33 2.70 -4.81
N VAL A 33 9.64 2.81 -5.00
CA VAL A 33 10.24 3.08 -6.30
C VAL A 33 10.82 1.77 -6.83
N THR A 34 10.29 1.34 -7.96
CA THR A 34 10.70 0.12 -8.64
C THR A 34 11.11 0.43 -10.07
N GLN A 35 11.82 -0.48 -10.70
CA GLN A 35 12.22 -0.38 -12.10
C GLN A 35 11.63 -1.55 -12.88
N ASP A 36 11.23 -1.28 -14.12
CA ASP A 36 10.79 -2.33 -15.04
C ASP A 36 12.00 -2.97 -15.76
N SER A 37 11.72 -3.90 -16.67
CA SER A 37 12.78 -4.61 -17.41
C SER A 37 13.60 -3.68 -18.31
N GLN A 38 13.12 -2.47 -18.58
CA GLN A 38 13.81 -1.48 -19.40
C GLN A 38 14.53 -0.42 -18.56
N GLY A 39 14.52 -0.58 -17.24
CA GLY A 39 15.16 0.35 -16.32
C GLY A 39 14.36 1.60 -16.03
N GLN A 40 13.11 1.67 -16.46
CA GLN A 40 12.25 2.82 -16.17
C GLN A 40 11.70 2.73 -14.76
N GLU A 41 11.78 3.85 -14.04
CA GLU A 41 11.30 3.93 -12.68
C GLU A 41 9.78 4.14 -12.63
N ALA A 42 9.15 3.50 -11.66
CA ALA A 42 7.75 3.71 -11.33
C ALA A 42 7.63 3.89 -9.81
N THR A 43 6.85 4.87 -9.39
CA THR A 43 6.62 5.15 -7.97
C THR A 43 5.18 4.81 -7.62
N THR A 44 5.01 4.02 -6.57
CA THR A 44 3.69 3.56 -6.11
C THR A 44 3.50 3.99 -4.66
N ARG A 45 2.35 4.56 -4.34
CA ARG A 45 1.98 4.93 -2.98
C ARG A 45 1.27 3.76 -2.32
N LEU A 46 1.75 3.35 -1.14
CA LEU A 46 1.29 2.13 -0.48
C LEU A 46 1.16 2.35 1.02
N TRP A 47 0.34 1.53 1.65
CA TRP A 47 0.30 1.41 3.09
C TRP A 47 1.38 0.44 3.55
N VAL A 48 1.92 0.69 4.75
CA VAL A 48 2.97 -0.12 5.36
C VAL A 48 2.54 -0.55 6.76
N ALA A 49 2.93 -1.75 7.16
CA ALA A 49 2.80 -2.21 8.54
C ALA A 49 4.16 -2.61 9.06
N ASP A 50 4.36 -2.47 10.36
CA ASP A 50 5.57 -2.90 11.05
C ASP A 50 5.24 -4.11 11.90
N ASP A 51 6.01 -5.17 11.77
CA ASP A 51 5.84 -6.36 12.59
C ASP A 51 7.17 -7.09 12.70
N ASP A 52 7.53 -7.43 13.93
CA ASP A 52 8.74 -8.21 14.23
C ASP A 52 10.01 -7.60 13.64
N GLY A 53 10.10 -6.27 13.71
CA GLY A 53 11.28 -5.53 13.25
C GLY A 53 11.37 -5.36 11.74
N SER A 54 10.37 -5.76 10.98
CA SER A 54 10.34 -5.63 9.53
C SER A 54 9.19 -4.74 9.08
N MET A 55 9.36 -4.14 7.91
CA MET A 55 8.30 -3.44 7.21
C MET A 55 7.60 -4.41 6.26
N TRP A 56 6.28 -4.31 6.20
CA TRP A 56 5.45 -5.21 5.40
C TRP A 56 4.54 -4.42 4.48
N LEU A 57 4.42 -4.88 3.25
CA LEU A 57 3.47 -4.36 2.28
C LEU A 57 2.43 -5.42 1.95
N ARG A 58 1.21 -4.98 1.66
CA ARG A 58 0.15 -5.87 1.21
C ARG A 58 0.01 -5.73 -0.28
N ALA A 59 0.30 -6.79 -1.02
CA ALA A 59 0.29 -6.81 -2.47
C ALA A 59 -0.89 -7.61 -3.00
N ASP A 60 -1.29 -7.30 -4.23
CA ASP A 60 -2.10 -8.16 -5.06
C ASP A 60 -1.17 -8.80 -6.08
N GLN A 61 -1.26 -10.12 -6.27
CA GLN A 61 -0.39 -10.87 -7.17
C GLN A 61 -0.40 -10.31 -8.60
N GLY A 62 -1.54 -9.76 -9.04
CA GLY A 62 -1.67 -9.20 -10.38
C GLY A 62 -1.21 -7.77 -10.54
N SER A 63 -0.82 -7.10 -9.46
CA SER A 63 -0.44 -5.69 -9.54
C SER A 63 0.91 -5.49 -10.20
N GLY A 64 1.03 -4.43 -11.00
CA GLY A 64 2.27 -4.13 -11.71
C GLY A 64 3.42 -3.82 -10.79
N TRP A 65 3.17 -3.11 -9.69
CA TRP A 65 4.24 -2.76 -8.76
C TRP A 65 4.81 -3.99 -8.06
N TYR A 66 3.97 -4.97 -7.75
CA TYR A 66 4.44 -6.22 -7.14
C TYR A 66 5.30 -7.02 -8.11
N GLN A 67 4.86 -7.10 -9.38
CA GLN A 67 5.63 -7.80 -10.41
C GLN A 67 7.00 -7.16 -10.62
N ARG A 68 7.07 -5.84 -10.56
CA ARG A 68 8.37 -5.14 -10.64
C ARG A 68 9.21 -5.36 -9.40
N LEU A 69 8.59 -5.28 -8.21
CA LEU A 69 9.30 -5.40 -6.94
C LEU A 69 10.03 -6.74 -6.80
N ILE A 70 9.39 -7.83 -7.17
CA ILE A 70 9.98 -9.16 -7.00
C ILE A 70 11.15 -9.43 -7.94
N THR A 71 11.39 -8.58 -8.94
CA THR A 71 12.56 -8.69 -9.81
C THR A 71 13.80 -8.03 -9.23
N HIS A 72 13.65 -7.22 -8.19
CA HIS A 72 14.79 -6.57 -7.53
C HIS A 72 15.51 -7.55 -6.62
N ASP A 73 16.82 -7.36 -6.49
CA ASP A 73 17.67 -8.16 -5.64
C ASP A 73 18.67 -7.26 -4.89
N ALA A 74 19.60 -7.86 -4.15
CA ALA A 74 20.55 -7.11 -3.35
C ALA A 74 21.51 -6.26 -4.18
N GLN A 75 21.79 -6.66 -5.41
CA GLN A 75 22.64 -5.90 -6.32
C GLN A 75 21.89 -4.78 -7.02
N ASN A 76 20.57 -4.93 -7.15
CA ASN A 76 19.70 -3.90 -7.72
C ASN A 76 18.44 -3.78 -6.87
N PRO A 77 18.54 -3.19 -5.66
CA PRO A 77 17.42 -3.13 -4.74
C PRO A 77 16.37 -2.11 -5.19
N ALA A 78 15.14 -2.30 -4.70
CA ALA A 78 14.11 -1.29 -4.79
C ALA A 78 14.33 -0.24 -3.69
N THR A 79 13.68 0.91 -3.84
CA THR A 79 13.76 1.98 -2.84
C THR A 79 12.40 2.17 -2.20
N LEU A 80 12.38 2.19 -0.87
CA LEU A 80 11.19 2.56 -0.11
C LEU A 80 11.45 3.92 0.54
N ILE A 81 10.56 4.87 0.29
CA ILE A 81 10.61 6.21 0.89
C ILE A 81 9.53 6.28 1.96
N ARG A 82 9.96 6.43 3.20
CA ARG A 82 9.07 6.51 4.36
C ARG A 82 9.39 7.80 5.11
N GLY A 83 8.48 8.77 5.00
CA GLY A 83 8.77 10.12 5.50
C GLY A 83 9.94 10.70 4.74
N ASP A 84 10.96 11.14 5.47
CA ASP A 84 12.22 11.64 4.90
C ASP A 84 13.33 10.59 4.89
N GLN A 85 13.00 9.34 5.18
CA GLN A 85 13.96 8.22 5.15
C GLN A 85 13.84 7.44 3.85
N ARG A 86 14.97 7.00 3.33
CA ARG A 86 15.05 6.16 2.14
C ARG A 86 15.72 4.84 2.52
N TYR A 87 15.09 3.74 2.11
CA TYR A 87 15.58 2.39 2.41
C TYR A 87 15.77 1.63 1.10
N GLU A 88 16.93 1.01 0.95
CA GLU A 88 17.13 0.05 -0.13
C GLU A 88 16.67 -1.32 0.36
N VAL A 89 15.71 -1.91 -0.35
CA VAL A 89 14.99 -3.09 0.13
C VAL A 89 14.88 -4.15 -0.94
N VAL A 90 14.77 -5.38 -0.48
CA VAL A 90 14.45 -6.54 -1.29
C VAL A 90 13.18 -7.17 -0.72
N ALA A 91 12.32 -7.66 -1.58
CA ALA A 91 11.04 -8.24 -1.16
C ALA A 91 11.17 -9.73 -0.90
N LYS A 92 10.51 -10.18 0.17
CA LYS A 92 10.26 -11.59 0.44
C LYS A 92 8.76 -11.82 0.53
N ALA A 93 8.20 -12.58 -0.40
CA ALA A 93 6.80 -12.97 -0.33
C ALA A 93 6.62 -14.00 0.76
N GLU A 94 5.67 -13.77 1.66
CA GLU A 94 5.33 -14.70 2.75
C GLU A 94 3.81 -14.89 2.78
N PRO A 95 3.28 -15.71 1.88
CA PRO A 95 1.83 -15.86 1.69
C PRO A 95 1.10 -16.31 2.95
N LEU A 96 1.75 -17.10 3.82
CA LEU A 96 1.14 -17.58 5.05
C LEU A 96 0.91 -16.49 6.08
N GLN A 97 1.53 -15.32 5.91
CA GLN A 97 1.39 -14.19 6.82
C GLN A 97 0.27 -13.22 6.43
N ILE A 98 -0.49 -13.52 5.38
CA ILE A 98 -1.49 -12.56 4.87
C ILE A 98 -2.59 -12.28 5.90
N ALA A 99 -3.04 -13.28 6.65
CA ALA A 99 -4.07 -13.08 7.66
C ALA A 99 -3.59 -12.14 8.77
N ARG A 100 -2.34 -12.34 9.23
CA ARG A 100 -1.75 -11.47 10.24
C ARG A 100 -1.56 -10.05 9.70
N LEU A 101 -1.08 -9.91 8.46
CA LEU A 101 -0.90 -8.61 7.84
C LEU A 101 -2.24 -7.88 7.69
N ASN A 102 -3.28 -8.58 7.28
CA ASN A 102 -4.62 -7.99 7.20
C ASN A 102 -5.09 -7.46 8.55
N ALA A 103 -4.82 -8.22 9.63
CA ALA A 103 -5.16 -7.79 10.98
C ALA A 103 -4.36 -6.54 11.39
N LEU A 104 -3.07 -6.49 11.08
CA LEU A 104 -2.22 -5.34 11.39
C LEU A 104 -2.66 -4.11 10.60
N MET A 105 -3.02 -4.27 9.35
CA MET A 105 -3.52 -3.17 8.51
C MET A 105 -4.86 -2.64 9.04
N ALA A 106 -5.76 -3.53 9.45
CA ALA A 106 -7.03 -3.14 10.03
C ALA A 106 -6.83 -2.37 11.33
N GLU A 107 -5.89 -2.80 12.16
CA GLU A 107 -5.57 -2.11 13.41
C GLU A 107 -4.97 -0.73 13.17
N LYS A 108 -4.00 -0.66 12.27
CA LYS A 108 -3.25 0.58 11.99
C LYS A 108 -4.10 1.62 11.24
N TYR A 109 -4.82 1.17 10.22
CA TYR A 109 -5.56 2.07 9.33
C TYR A 109 -7.05 2.14 9.67
N GLY A 110 -7.56 1.21 10.46
CA GLY A 110 -8.89 1.24 11.04
C GLY A 110 -9.99 1.47 10.03
N LEU A 111 -10.71 2.59 10.16
CA LEU A 111 -11.81 2.94 9.28
C LEU A 111 -11.36 3.06 7.81
N GLY A 112 -10.15 3.54 7.58
CA GLY A 112 -9.59 3.64 6.23
C GLY A 112 -9.53 2.30 5.53
N ASP A 113 -9.02 1.27 6.22
CA ASP A 113 -8.95 -0.08 5.67
C ASP A 113 -10.35 -0.66 5.44
N SER A 114 -11.28 -0.42 6.35
CA SER A 114 -12.65 -0.89 6.21
C SER A 114 -13.35 -0.27 5.02
N VAL A 115 -13.17 1.04 4.80
CA VAL A 115 -13.76 1.74 3.67
C VAL A 115 -13.17 1.25 2.35
N VAL A 116 -11.85 1.10 2.27
CA VAL A 116 -11.19 0.60 1.07
C VAL A 116 -11.65 -0.83 0.77
N ALA A 117 -11.73 -1.69 1.78
CA ALA A 117 -12.19 -3.06 1.60
C ALA A 117 -13.65 -3.11 1.13
N ALA A 118 -14.52 -2.24 1.66
CA ALA A 118 -15.91 -2.20 1.26
C ALA A 118 -16.09 -1.75 -0.18
N LEU A 119 -15.23 -0.85 -0.67
CA LEU A 119 -15.36 -0.28 -2.02
C LEU A 119 -14.59 -1.07 -3.07
N ALA A 120 -13.42 -1.57 -2.74
CA ALA A 120 -12.53 -2.28 -3.67
C ALA A 120 -12.64 -3.80 -3.55
N GLY A 121 -13.35 -4.30 -2.55
CA GLY A 121 -13.39 -5.72 -2.24
C GLY A 121 -12.16 -6.17 -1.46
N SER A 122 -12.31 -7.26 -0.71
CA SER A 122 -11.17 -7.88 -0.03
C SER A 122 -10.27 -8.53 -1.05
N PRO A 123 -8.94 -8.30 -1.01
CA PRO A 123 -8.03 -8.94 -1.95
C PRO A 123 -7.93 -10.43 -1.63
N GLU A 124 -8.68 -11.26 -2.37
CA GLU A 124 -8.59 -12.72 -2.23
C GLU A 124 -7.21 -13.22 -2.65
N ASN A 125 -6.52 -12.45 -3.49
CA ASN A 125 -5.17 -12.74 -3.99
C ASN A 125 -4.10 -11.92 -3.30
N GLY A 126 -4.37 -11.47 -2.08
CA GLY A 126 -3.42 -10.69 -1.31
C GLY A 126 -2.18 -11.50 -0.94
N VAL A 127 -1.04 -10.84 -1.01
CA VAL A 127 0.25 -11.43 -0.62
C VAL A 127 0.89 -10.53 0.42
N ALA A 128 1.31 -11.13 1.52
CA ALA A 128 2.13 -10.43 2.50
C ALA A 128 3.57 -10.38 2.00
N VAL A 129 4.13 -9.19 1.93
CA VAL A 129 5.48 -8.97 1.43
C VAL A 129 6.33 -8.35 2.54
N ARG A 130 7.33 -9.08 2.99
CA ARG A 130 8.29 -8.57 3.96
C ARG A 130 9.43 -7.87 3.21
N LEU A 131 9.74 -6.66 3.63
CA LEU A 131 10.85 -5.91 3.06
C LEU A 131 12.11 -6.15 3.90
N VAL A 132 13.16 -6.58 3.23
CA VAL A 132 14.44 -6.90 3.87
C VAL A 132 15.45 -5.84 3.41
N PRO A 133 16.22 -5.24 4.35
CA PRO A 133 17.27 -4.29 3.95
C PRO A 133 18.28 -4.96 3.05
N ALA A 134 18.59 -4.32 1.92
CA ALA A 134 19.54 -4.85 0.96
C ALA A 134 20.98 -4.85 1.49
N ALA A 135 21.26 -3.96 2.43
CA ALA A 135 22.62 -3.76 2.95
C ALA A 135 23.00 -4.73 4.08
N THR A 136 22.14 -5.67 4.47
CA THR A 136 22.41 -6.59 5.58
C THR A 136 22.92 -7.95 5.13
N GLU A 137 23.62 -7.97 4.04
CA GLU A 137 24.16 -9.22 3.50
C GLU A 137 25.59 -9.52 3.92
N ASP A 138 25.94 -9.19 5.07
CA ASP A 138 27.30 -9.52 5.53
C ASP A 138 27.31 -10.87 6.24
#